data_eea7fbf8c7bf701be53e856009ea33af
#
_entry.id   eea7fbf8c7bf701be53e856009ea33af
#
_cell.length_a   1.000
_cell.length_b   1.000
_cell.length_c   1.000
_cell.angle_alpha   90.00
_cell.angle_beta   90.00
_cell.angle_gamma   90.00
#
_symmetry.space_group_name_H-M   'P 1'
#
loop_
_entity.id
_entity.type
_entity.pdbx_description
1 polymer ?
#
loop_
_entity_poly.entity_id
_entity_poly.type
_entity_poly.pdbx_seq_one_letter_code
_entity_poly.pdbx_strand_id
1 'polypeptide(L)'
;MKKRITLKQIAKELNYSISTVSKALKNSPEIGIDAKTKIQAYAKLYNYKTNNVALSLKNRKTKTIGVIIPEMVHYFFAKVIIGIEKFAKKKGYNVIISLSNESFEKEVINIETLVDGQIVGLIISLSKETLLKQDFHHIHETIDLDLSLIHI
;
A
#
# COMPACT_ATOMS: atom_id res chain seq x y z
N MET A 1 1.94 -23.33 -15.22
CA MET A 1 1.54 -22.03 -14.64
C MET A 1 0.72 -21.25 -15.68
N LYS A 2 -0.53 -20.89 -15.40
CA LYS A 2 -1.32 -20.02 -16.30
C LYS A 2 -0.69 -18.63 -16.35
N LYS A 3 -0.19 -18.24 -17.52
CA LYS A 3 0.41 -16.91 -17.75
C LYS A 3 -0.65 -15.84 -17.50
N ARG A 4 -0.42 -14.94 -16.56
CA ARG A 4 -1.35 -13.82 -16.27
C ARG A 4 -1.43 -12.91 -17.49
N ILE A 5 -2.65 -12.63 -17.95
CA ILE A 5 -2.87 -11.69 -19.06
C ILE A 5 -2.42 -10.29 -18.65
N THR A 6 -1.81 -9.57 -19.56
CA THR A 6 -1.32 -8.20 -19.34
C THR A 6 -2.23 -7.19 -20.01
N LEU A 7 -2.16 -5.93 -19.57
CA LEU A 7 -2.89 -4.80 -20.17
C LEU A 7 -2.56 -4.67 -21.67
N LYS A 8 -1.30 -4.90 -22.04
CA LYS A 8 -0.82 -4.85 -23.44
C LYS A 8 -1.46 -5.97 -24.30
N GLN A 9 -1.64 -7.15 -23.73
CA GLN A 9 -2.31 -8.26 -24.41
C GLN A 9 -3.81 -7.98 -24.61
N ILE A 10 -4.51 -7.47 -23.59
CA ILE A 10 -5.92 -7.06 -23.73
C ILE A 10 -6.08 -6.02 -24.83
N ALA A 11 -5.20 -5.02 -24.86
CA ALA A 11 -5.20 -3.97 -25.87
C ALA A 11 -5.03 -4.56 -27.29
N LYS A 12 -4.10 -5.48 -27.46
CA LYS A 12 -3.83 -6.17 -28.75
C LYS A 12 -5.03 -7.02 -29.20
N GLU A 13 -5.56 -7.85 -28.31
CA GLU A 13 -6.67 -8.78 -28.63
C GLU A 13 -7.98 -8.06 -28.99
N LEU A 14 -8.24 -6.94 -28.32
CA LEU A 14 -9.47 -6.16 -28.56
C LEU A 14 -9.29 -5.02 -29.54
N ASN A 15 -8.10 -4.84 -30.12
CA ASN A 15 -7.73 -3.79 -31.05
C ASN A 15 -7.98 -2.36 -30.49
N TYR A 16 -7.62 -2.15 -29.22
CA TYR A 16 -7.65 -0.84 -28.56
C TYR A 16 -6.25 -0.40 -28.19
N SER A 17 -6.08 0.91 -27.97
CA SER A 17 -4.85 1.42 -27.36
C SER A 17 -4.71 0.99 -25.89
N ILE A 18 -3.48 0.88 -25.38
CA ILE A 18 -3.23 0.57 -23.96
C ILE A 18 -3.87 1.60 -23.06
N SER A 19 -3.86 2.88 -23.44
CA SER A 19 -4.51 3.97 -22.70
C SER A 19 -6.02 3.82 -22.65
N THR A 20 -6.66 3.44 -23.76
CA THR A 20 -8.11 3.18 -23.82
C THR A 20 -8.48 2.04 -22.88
N VAL A 21 -7.76 0.92 -22.93
CA VAL A 21 -8.00 -0.22 -22.02
C VAL A 21 -7.81 0.18 -20.57
N SER A 22 -6.74 0.92 -20.24
CA SER A 22 -6.49 1.40 -18.87
C SER A 22 -7.60 2.30 -18.36
N LYS A 23 -8.09 3.24 -19.19
CA LYS A 23 -9.19 4.15 -18.85
C LYS A 23 -10.53 3.40 -18.71
N ALA A 24 -10.81 2.45 -19.59
CA ALA A 24 -12.03 1.63 -19.53
C ALA A 24 -12.11 0.79 -18.24
N LEU A 25 -10.99 0.17 -17.84
CA LEU A 25 -10.89 -0.60 -16.58
C LEU A 25 -11.03 0.26 -15.32
N LYS A 26 -10.74 1.55 -15.41
CA LYS A 26 -10.93 2.54 -14.32
C LYS A 26 -12.29 3.24 -14.35
N ASN A 27 -13.20 2.81 -15.22
CA ASN A 27 -14.52 3.43 -15.39
C ASN A 27 -14.49 4.90 -15.85
N SER A 28 -13.43 5.35 -16.51
CA SER A 28 -13.31 6.74 -16.99
C SER A 28 -14.51 7.13 -17.87
N PRO A 29 -15.09 8.33 -17.68
CA PRO A 29 -16.17 8.83 -18.51
C PRO A 29 -15.76 9.08 -19.97
N GLU A 30 -14.47 9.23 -20.24
CA GLU A 30 -13.92 9.45 -21.59
C GLU A 30 -14.10 8.26 -22.54
N ILE A 31 -14.41 7.08 -22.03
CA ILE A 31 -14.56 5.86 -22.81
C ILE A 31 -16.05 5.55 -22.98
N GLY A 32 -16.48 5.38 -24.24
CA GLY A 32 -17.85 5.00 -24.55
C GLY A 32 -18.29 3.68 -23.88
N ILE A 33 -19.59 3.58 -23.62
CA ILE A 33 -20.18 2.45 -22.85
C ILE A 33 -19.85 1.11 -23.50
N ASP A 34 -19.98 0.98 -24.82
CA ASP A 34 -19.76 -0.27 -25.54
C ASP A 34 -18.31 -0.76 -25.41
N ALA A 35 -17.33 0.13 -25.64
CA ALA A 35 -15.92 -0.19 -25.49
C ALA A 35 -15.58 -0.57 -24.03
N LYS A 36 -16.16 0.15 -23.08
CA LYS A 36 -15.99 -0.11 -21.64
C LYS A 36 -16.51 -1.49 -21.26
N THR A 37 -17.73 -1.82 -21.66
CA THR A 37 -18.38 -3.12 -21.39
C THR A 37 -17.57 -4.27 -21.99
N LYS A 38 -17.15 -4.13 -23.26
CA LYS A 38 -16.35 -5.14 -23.94
C LYS A 38 -15.00 -5.38 -23.26
N ILE A 39 -14.29 -4.33 -22.90
CA ILE A 39 -12.99 -4.43 -22.25
C ILE A 39 -13.10 -5.02 -20.84
N GLN A 40 -14.10 -4.60 -20.06
CA GLN A 40 -14.31 -5.11 -18.71
C GLN A 40 -14.74 -6.59 -18.72
N ALA A 41 -15.63 -6.99 -19.63
CA ALA A 41 -16.03 -8.38 -19.79
C ALA A 41 -14.83 -9.27 -20.14
N TYR A 42 -13.99 -8.84 -21.07
CA TYR A 42 -12.77 -9.56 -21.44
C TYR A 42 -11.78 -9.66 -20.29
N ALA A 43 -11.54 -8.57 -19.56
CA ALA A 43 -10.68 -8.55 -18.39
C ALA A 43 -11.18 -9.50 -17.29
N LYS A 44 -12.50 -9.55 -17.07
CA LYS A 44 -13.14 -10.46 -16.11
C LYS A 44 -12.99 -11.93 -16.54
N LEU A 45 -13.21 -12.25 -17.82
CA LEU A 45 -13.08 -13.60 -18.38
C LEU A 45 -11.68 -14.18 -18.16
N TYR A 46 -10.65 -13.37 -18.33
CA TYR A 46 -9.25 -13.77 -18.17
C TYR A 46 -8.66 -13.48 -16.77
N ASN A 47 -9.51 -13.14 -15.81
CA ASN A 47 -9.09 -12.86 -14.41
C ASN A 47 -7.97 -11.81 -14.33
N TYR A 48 -8.05 -10.78 -15.22
CA TYR A 48 -7.08 -9.70 -15.21
C TYR A 48 -7.14 -8.94 -13.89
N LYS A 49 -5.99 -8.82 -13.24
CA LYS A 49 -5.83 -7.95 -12.07
C LYS A 49 -4.82 -6.86 -12.41
N THR A 50 -5.21 -5.62 -12.16
CA THR A 50 -4.31 -4.48 -12.32
C THR A 50 -3.04 -4.70 -11.51
N ASN A 51 -1.88 -4.53 -12.15
CA ASN A 51 -0.62 -4.62 -11.44
C ASN A 51 -0.41 -3.34 -10.60
N ASN A 52 -0.72 -3.43 -9.32
CA ASN A 52 -0.58 -2.29 -8.40
C ASN A 52 0.88 -1.85 -8.25
N VAL A 53 1.85 -2.76 -8.40
CA VAL A 53 3.29 -2.44 -8.39
C VAL A 53 3.65 -1.55 -9.58
N ALA A 54 3.15 -1.86 -10.79
CA ALA A 54 3.38 -1.01 -11.96
C ALA A 54 2.67 0.35 -11.85
N LEU A 55 1.54 0.42 -11.14
CA LEU A 55 0.84 1.67 -10.85
C LEU A 55 1.57 2.52 -9.81
N SER A 56 2.10 1.91 -8.77
CA SER A 56 2.88 2.61 -7.73
C SER A 56 4.19 3.15 -8.30
N LEU A 57 4.87 2.41 -9.18
CA LEU A 57 6.04 2.88 -9.91
C LEU A 57 5.73 4.12 -10.77
N LYS A 58 4.57 4.14 -11.43
CA LYS A 58 4.12 5.30 -12.22
C LYS A 58 3.78 6.51 -11.36
N ASN A 59 3.18 6.29 -10.20
CA ASN A 59 2.68 7.37 -9.32
C ASN A 59 3.68 7.71 -8.19
N ARG A 60 4.80 7.00 -8.07
CA ARG A 60 5.81 7.11 -7.00
C ARG A 60 5.23 7.01 -5.58
N LYS A 61 4.01 6.51 -5.41
CA LYS A 61 3.35 6.32 -4.10
C LYS A 61 2.59 4.99 -4.11
N THR A 62 2.82 4.18 -3.10
CA THR A 62 1.98 3.00 -2.83
C THR A 62 0.73 3.48 -2.05
N LYS A 63 -0.34 2.70 -2.08
CA LYS A 63 -1.46 2.89 -1.15
C LYS A 63 -1.25 2.00 0.07
N THR A 64 -0.14 2.18 0.77
CA THR A 64 0.25 1.34 1.89
C THR A 64 0.62 2.21 3.09
N ILE A 65 0.07 1.89 4.24
CA ILE A 65 0.37 2.50 5.55
C ILE A 65 1.18 1.48 6.34
N GLY A 66 2.31 1.90 6.92
CA GLY A 66 3.07 1.13 7.89
C GLY A 66 2.51 1.30 9.29
N VAL A 67 2.49 0.23 10.06
CA VAL A 67 2.16 0.25 11.49
C VAL A 67 3.24 -0.51 12.23
N ILE A 68 3.94 0.17 13.15
CA ILE A 68 4.94 -0.45 14.02
C ILE A 68 4.41 -0.43 15.44
N ILE A 69 4.38 -1.60 16.07
CA ILE A 69 3.99 -1.76 17.47
C ILE A 69 4.99 -2.65 18.20
N PRO A 70 5.13 -2.50 19.53
CA PRO A 70 6.06 -3.34 20.29
C PRO A 70 5.71 -4.82 20.20
N GLU A 71 4.45 -5.17 20.45
CA GLU A 71 3.98 -6.55 20.49
C GLU A 71 2.48 -6.65 20.27
N MET A 72 1.98 -7.85 19.91
CA MET A 72 0.56 -8.10 19.67
C MET A 72 -0.18 -8.68 20.88
N VAL A 73 0.49 -8.98 21.96
CA VAL A 73 -0.08 -9.68 23.12
C VAL A 73 -1.10 -8.82 23.87
N HIS A 74 -0.91 -7.51 23.89
CA HIS A 74 -1.83 -6.60 24.54
C HIS A 74 -3.11 -6.37 23.75
N TYR A 75 -4.25 -6.56 24.38
CA TYR A 75 -5.58 -6.33 23.83
C TYR A 75 -5.74 -4.93 23.21
N PHE A 76 -5.05 -3.93 23.78
CA PHE A 76 -5.03 -2.56 23.28
C PHE A 76 -4.56 -2.51 21.82
N PHE A 77 -3.37 -3.05 21.52
CA PHE A 77 -2.82 -3.02 20.16
C PHE A 77 -3.68 -3.81 19.16
N ALA A 78 -4.27 -4.93 19.58
CA ALA A 78 -5.19 -5.68 18.75
C ALA A 78 -6.40 -4.84 18.33
N LYS A 79 -6.99 -4.06 19.26
CA LYS A 79 -8.11 -3.16 18.95
C LYS A 79 -7.71 -2.00 18.07
N VAL A 80 -6.56 -1.39 18.31
CA VAL A 80 -6.02 -0.31 17.49
C VAL A 80 -5.80 -0.78 16.06
N ILE A 81 -5.14 -1.93 15.85
CA ILE A 81 -4.88 -2.51 14.53
C ILE A 81 -6.19 -2.79 13.77
N ILE A 82 -7.19 -3.38 14.43
CA ILE A 82 -8.50 -3.64 13.82
C ILE A 82 -9.14 -2.32 13.35
N GLY A 83 -9.04 -1.27 14.16
CA GLY A 83 -9.55 0.06 13.81
C GLY A 83 -8.83 0.66 12.60
N ILE A 84 -7.51 0.62 12.61
CA ILE A 84 -6.65 1.10 11.51
C ILE A 84 -6.96 0.34 10.22
N GLU A 85 -6.98 -1.00 10.26
CA GLU A 85 -7.25 -1.85 9.08
C GLU A 85 -8.62 -1.55 8.47
N LYS A 86 -9.64 -1.50 9.30
CA LYS A 86 -11.01 -1.21 8.87
C LYS A 86 -11.13 0.14 8.17
N PHE A 87 -10.51 1.18 8.72
CA PHE A 87 -10.54 2.52 8.14
C PHE A 87 -9.69 2.62 6.87
N ALA A 88 -8.46 2.08 6.90
CA ALA A 88 -7.55 2.06 5.77
C ALA A 88 -8.19 1.35 4.57
N LYS A 89 -8.78 0.17 4.79
CA LYS A 89 -9.48 -0.61 3.76
C LYS A 89 -10.65 0.17 3.14
N LYS A 90 -11.45 0.87 3.95
CA LYS A 90 -12.54 1.73 3.45
C LYS A 90 -12.03 2.84 2.53
N LYS A 91 -10.82 3.32 2.76
CA LYS A 91 -10.14 4.34 1.93
C LYS A 91 -9.29 3.75 0.80
N GLY A 92 -9.22 2.42 0.66
CA GLY A 92 -8.47 1.72 -0.38
C GLY A 92 -6.97 1.66 -0.13
N TYR A 93 -6.56 1.72 1.15
CA TYR A 93 -5.18 1.52 1.59
C TYR A 93 -4.96 0.10 2.11
N ASN A 94 -3.74 -0.41 1.94
CA ASN A 94 -3.24 -1.60 2.60
C ASN A 94 -2.54 -1.21 3.90
N VAL A 95 -2.47 -2.14 4.85
CA VAL A 95 -1.74 -1.96 6.11
C VAL A 95 -0.68 -3.05 6.20
N ILE A 96 0.56 -2.65 6.50
CA ILE A 96 1.67 -3.55 6.84
C ILE A 96 1.95 -3.34 8.32
N ILE A 97 1.97 -4.43 9.08
CA ILE A 97 2.25 -4.42 10.51
C ILE A 97 3.63 -5.01 10.73
N SER A 98 4.48 -4.31 11.49
CA SER A 98 5.80 -4.75 11.91
C SER A 98 5.89 -4.70 13.43
N LEU A 99 6.63 -5.64 14.02
CA LEU A 99 6.83 -5.74 15.47
C LEU A 99 8.24 -5.31 15.83
N SER A 100 8.39 -4.32 16.72
CA SER A 100 9.70 -3.91 17.24
C SER A 100 10.18 -4.80 18.38
N ASN A 101 9.30 -5.57 19.01
CA ASN A 101 9.60 -6.40 20.17
C ASN A 101 10.33 -5.62 21.29
N GLU A 102 9.91 -4.36 21.51
CA GLU A 102 10.46 -3.42 22.50
C GLU A 102 11.96 -3.09 22.25
N SER A 103 12.49 -3.36 21.03
CA SER A 103 13.88 -3.12 20.66
C SER A 103 14.02 -1.90 19.76
N PHE A 104 14.93 -1.00 20.14
CA PHE A 104 15.31 0.17 19.34
C PHE A 104 15.86 -0.22 17.95
N GLU A 105 16.78 -1.19 17.90
CA GLU A 105 17.38 -1.64 16.65
C GLU A 105 16.33 -2.19 15.68
N LYS A 106 15.41 -3.02 16.17
CA LYS A 106 14.32 -3.55 15.33
C LYS A 106 13.34 -2.46 14.89
N GLU A 107 13.12 -1.46 15.73
CA GLU A 107 12.28 -0.31 15.39
C GLU A 107 12.89 0.46 14.21
N VAL A 108 14.20 0.75 14.25
CA VAL A 108 14.94 1.39 13.15
C VAL A 108 14.84 0.58 11.86
N ILE A 109 15.18 -0.72 11.91
CA ILE A 109 15.13 -1.62 10.75
C ILE A 109 13.72 -1.69 10.15
N ASN A 110 12.69 -1.72 11.00
CA ASN A 110 11.30 -1.76 10.54
C ASN A 110 10.92 -0.46 9.81
N ILE A 111 11.34 0.69 10.32
CA ILE A 111 11.12 1.99 9.68
C ILE A 111 11.78 2.00 8.30
N GLU A 112 13.08 1.71 8.21
CA GLU A 112 13.82 1.66 6.96
C GLU A 112 13.14 0.73 5.93
N THR A 113 12.78 -0.48 6.36
CA THR A 113 12.11 -1.47 5.50
C THR A 113 10.77 -0.96 4.95
N LEU A 114 9.99 -0.28 5.78
CA LEU A 114 8.69 0.28 5.38
C LEU A 114 8.85 1.49 4.46
N VAL A 115 9.84 2.34 4.73
CA VAL A 115 10.18 3.50 3.89
C VAL A 115 10.65 3.05 2.52
N ASP A 116 11.56 2.07 2.44
CA ASP A 116 12.01 1.46 1.18
C ASP A 116 10.85 0.83 0.41
N GLY A 117 9.87 0.28 1.13
CA GLY A 117 8.60 -0.21 0.60
C GLY A 117 7.66 0.90 0.08
N GLN A 118 8.10 2.18 0.10
CA GLN A 118 7.36 3.35 -0.39
C GLN A 118 5.96 3.48 0.26
N ILE A 119 5.88 3.33 1.57
CA ILE A 119 4.64 3.62 2.32
C ILE A 119 4.26 5.10 2.18
N VAL A 120 2.98 5.43 2.36
CA VAL A 120 2.48 6.82 2.32
C VAL A 120 2.32 7.45 3.69
N GLY A 121 2.47 6.66 4.74
CA GLY A 121 2.41 7.12 6.12
C GLY A 121 2.77 6.01 7.08
N LEU A 122 3.21 6.39 8.26
CA LEU A 122 3.63 5.52 9.35
C LEU A 122 2.83 5.82 10.61
N ILE A 123 2.35 4.77 11.26
CA ILE A 123 1.77 4.81 12.61
C ILE A 123 2.69 3.98 13.48
N ILE A 124 3.19 4.55 14.57
CA ILE A 124 4.17 3.91 15.42
C ILE A 124 3.81 4.02 16.90
N SER A 125 3.98 2.92 17.62
CA SER A 125 4.13 2.93 19.08
C SER A 125 5.60 2.67 19.38
N LEU A 126 6.25 3.62 20.02
CA LEU A 126 7.68 3.54 20.30
C LEU A 126 7.99 2.39 21.26
N SER A 127 9.14 1.75 21.05
CA SER A 127 9.66 0.72 21.94
C SER A 127 10.09 1.32 23.28
N LYS A 128 10.05 0.52 24.34
CA LYS A 128 10.57 0.93 25.65
C LYS A 128 12.04 1.31 25.57
N GLU A 129 12.80 0.59 24.76
CA GLU A 129 14.22 0.86 24.59
C GLU A 129 14.47 2.23 23.96
N THR A 130 13.67 2.65 22.96
CA THR A 130 13.70 3.98 22.37
C THR A 130 13.43 5.06 23.42
N LEU A 131 12.40 4.86 24.24
CA LEU A 131 12.01 5.80 25.30
C LEU A 131 13.11 5.91 26.39
N LEU A 132 13.73 4.80 26.76
CA LEU A 132 14.83 4.78 27.75
C LEU A 132 16.10 5.43 27.21
N LYS A 133 16.43 5.22 25.95
CA LYS A 133 17.60 5.83 25.30
C LYS A 133 17.40 7.33 25.01
N GLN A 134 16.15 7.78 24.92
CA GLN A 134 15.78 9.12 24.45
C GLN A 134 16.40 9.49 23.10
N ASP A 135 16.59 8.49 22.25
CA ASP A 135 17.12 8.61 20.91
C ASP A 135 16.00 8.48 19.88
N PHE A 136 15.67 9.57 19.21
CA PHE A 136 14.57 9.67 18.26
C PHE A 136 15.04 10.02 16.84
N HIS A 137 16.33 9.87 16.52
CA HIS A 137 16.89 10.28 15.23
C HIS A 137 16.15 9.60 14.04
N HIS A 138 15.87 8.32 14.12
CA HIS A 138 15.17 7.54 13.12
C HIS A 138 13.73 8.04 12.86
N ILE A 139 13.10 8.64 13.88
CA ILE A 139 11.78 9.28 13.74
C ILE A 139 11.90 10.61 12.99
N HIS A 140 12.89 11.42 13.35
CA HIS A 140 13.15 12.71 12.70
C HIS A 140 13.48 12.52 11.22
N GLU A 141 14.37 11.58 10.90
CA GLU A 141 14.70 11.23 9.50
C GLU A 141 13.45 10.81 8.70
N THR A 142 12.51 10.09 9.32
CA THR A 142 11.26 9.69 8.68
C THR A 142 10.35 10.89 8.36
N ILE A 143 10.31 11.89 9.24
CA ILE A 143 9.55 13.12 9.03
C ILE A 143 10.14 13.94 7.87
N ASP A 144 11.46 14.01 7.78
CA ASP A 144 12.17 14.72 6.70
C ASP A 144 11.91 14.13 5.31
N LEU A 145 11.46 12.87 5.24
CA LEU A 145 11.05 12.20 3.99
C LEU A 145 9.61 12.54 3.53
N ASP A 146 8.95 13.55 4.11
CA ASP A 146 7.57 13.96 3.78
C ASP A 146 6.54 12.81 4.00
N LEU A 147 6.79 11.94 4.96
CA LEU A 147 5.87 10.89 5.39
C LEU A 147 4.96 11.40 6.52
N SER A 148 3.66 11.11 6.39
CA SER A 148 2.74 11.35 7.51
C SER A 148 3.04 10.36 8.64
N LEU A 149 3.44 10.89 9.80
CA LEU A 149 3.77 10.10 10.99
C LEU A 149 2.76 10.36 12.10
N ILE A 150 2.27 9.29 12.73
CA ILE A 150 1.38 9.33 13.88
C ILE A 150 1.98 8.43 14.96
N HIS A 151 2.18 8.98 16.16
CA HIS A 151 2.56 8.21 17.35
C HIS A 151 1.30 7.86 18.16
N ILE A 152 1.22 6.61 18.66
CA ILE A 152 0.11 6.05 19.44
C ILE A 152 0.57 5.43 20.75
#